data_0f4f1901894ea629bb8bbcfd3102d906
#
_entry.id   0f4f1901894ea629bb8bbcfd3102d906
#
_cell.length_a   1.000
_cell.length_b   1.000
_cell.length_c   1.000
_cell.angle_alpha   90.00
_cell.angle_beta   90.00
_cell.angle_gamma   90.00
#
_symmetry.space_group_name_H-M   'P 1'
#
loop_
_entity.id
_entity.type
_entity.pdbx_description
1 polymer ?
#
loop_
_entity_poly.entity_id
_entity_poly.type
_entity_poly.pdbx_seq_one_letter_code
_entity_poly.pdbx_strand_id
1 'polypeptide(L)'
;MTNWRDHILKEFTPRVERLTVVADPDGLLLEEKILEGIRDRGFELLTFDDHIEFRYVYESRFRSHWDRGDQTDLVVVLRSGADDLASLPYDLFHAGRKLSFNLGDIFPNLSYPVVATLNRGYLDVLYDAQKRHSPGNLGENATKEFILRHVFEIAPELIKQPSDLLRVLLRLHYQGQQIPDVLTARLIQLLRKSNHFDDWPLETITLDREAFYGFLQERWPIFLSHMTAQGASIAEDDRGVYNLAVKGPANIPFDHHDIRGYVESIFLEGLLQPASLENKDVLYKTWMRIGVKTHTAENKSFKLAKLVSNLDSSVPKDDAKYTDWFHFARGWAEMIVISSDGEVHLHEEVNNNIKNLKGLVDAAFTKWIVKRYAGLINLPPVPPVMLHHLTRYLARHLVNDSISKVALLVVDGLSLDQWLIIREELALQKTDYYFHDSMVFGWVPSTTPISRQAIFAGKPPIFFPDSIYSTDKEPMFWAQFWTDQGFMPGEVVYVKGLGDGSLDDLSETLSHPQARIAGLVIDKVDKIMHGMELGTAGMHNQVRQWAQQPYLRSLIEMLLDRGFHIFLTSDHGNIEAEGCGRPAEGVVADLRGERVRIYPNVSLRA
;
A
#
# COMPACT_ATOMS: atom_id res chain seq x y z
N MET A 1 19.42 19.55 -17.14
CA MET A 1 19.56 18.32 -17.96
C MET A 1 18.18 17.94 -18.43
N THR A 2 17.95 17.77 -19.72
CA THR A 2 16.65 17.34 -20.26
C THR A 2 16.31 15.95 -19.74
N ASN A 3 15.20 15.87 -19.02
CA ASN A 3 14.62 14.63 -18.51
C ASN A 3 13.60 14.10 -19.56
N TRP A 4 13.26 12.81 -19.53
CA TRP A 4 12.25 12.23 -20.41
C TRP A 4 10.87 12.93 -20.26
N ARG A 5 10.54 13.44 -19.08
CA ARG A 5 9.32 14.23 -18.82
C ARG A 5 9.28 15.53 -19.61
N ASP A 6 10.45 16.14 -19.86
CA ASP A 6 10.51 17.38 -20.64
C ASP A 6 10.01 17.18 -22.09
N HIS A 7 10.15 15.95 -22.63
CA HIS A 7 9.60 15.61 -23.95
C HIS A 7 8.06 15.61 -23.96
N ILE A 8 7.42 15.28 -22.85
CA ILE A 8 5.97 15.31 -22.70
C ILE A 8 5.51 16.71 -22.31
N LEU A 9 6.08 17.27 -21.26
CA LEU A 9 5.63 18.54 -20.67
C LEU A 9 5.78 19.74 -21.61
N LYS A 10 6.74 19.75 -22.53
CA LYS A 10 6.89 20.82 -23.52
C LYS A 10 5.69 20.96 -24.45
N GLU A 11 4.91 19.88 -24.65
CA GLU A 11 3.72 19.90 -25.48
C GLU A 11 2.54 20.62 -24.82
N PHE A 12 2.55 20.80 -23.52
CA PHE A 12 1.50 21.44 -22.76
C PHE A 12 1.82 22.94 -22.55
N THR A 13 1.44 23.75 -23.55
CA THR A 13 1.60 25.21 -23.48
C THR A 13 0.27 25.86 -23.08
N PRO A 14 0.22 26.61 -21.94
CA PRO A 14 -1.02 27.22 -21.45
C PRO A 14 -1.65 28.15 -22.44
N ARG A 15 -2.97 28.20 -22.49
CA ARG A 15 -3.79 29.15 -23.28
C ARG A 15 -3.67 29.05 -24.81
N VAL A 16 -3.11 27.97 -25.32
CA VAL A 16 -3.06 27.72 -26.78
C VAL A 16 -4.35 27.08 -27.24
N GLU A 17 -4.76 26.00 -26.56
CA GLU A 17 -6.01 25.29 -26.84
C GLU A 17 -6.64 24.85 -25.51
N ARG A 18 -7.97 25.08 -25.34
CA ARG A 18 -8.69 24.75 -24.10
C ARG A 18 -8.83 23.24 -23.85
N LEU A 19 -8.75 22.44 -24.90
CA LEU A 19 -8.92 21.01 -24.86
C LEU A 19 -7.76 20.33 -25.59
N THR A 20 -7.11 19.40 -24.88
CA THR A 20 -6.09 18.51 -25.46
C THR A 20 -6.51 17.07 -25.22
N VAL A 21 -6.62 16.26 -26.27
CA VAL A 21 -6.89 14.82 -26.18
C VAL A 21 -5.61 14.04 -26.41
N VAL A 22 -5.31 13.12 -25.52
CA VAL A 22 -4.03 12.41 -25.50
C VAL A 22 -4.24 10.91 -25.52
N ALA A 23 -3.63 10.24 -26.48
CA ALA A 23 -3.45 8.80 -26.47
C ALA A 23 -2.23 8.45 -25.60
N ASP A 24 -2.46 7.74 -24.52
CA ASP A 24 -1.42 7.35 -23.56
C ASP A 24 -1.59 5.86 -23.15
N PRO A 25 -1.25 4.93 -24.05
CA PRO A 25 -1.39 3.50 -23.82
C PRO A 25 -0.55 3.03 -22.61
N ASP A 26 0.53 3.75 -22.35
CA ASP A 26 1.50 3.39 -21.30
C ASP A 26 1.22 4.08 -19.95
N GLY A 27 0.25 4.98 -19.86
CA GLY A 27 -0.07 5.71 -18.64
C GLY A 27 1.04 6.66 -18.17
N LEU A 28 1.76 7.28 -19.11
CA LEU A 28 2.87 8.20 -18.81
C LEU A 28 2.37 9.48 -18.15
N LEU A 29 1.19 9.97 -18.56
CA LEU A 29 0.60 11.18 -18.00
C LEU A 29 0.11 10.99 -16.56
N LEU A 30 -0.03 9.75 -16.10
CA LEU A 30 -0.43 9.42 -14.73
C LEU A 30 0.76 9.36 -13.75
N GLU A 31 1.99 9.59 -14.25
CA GLU A 31 3.17 9.68 -13.37
C GLU A 31 3.11 10.97 -12.55
N GLU A 32 3.40 10.86 -11.24
CA GLU A 32 3.18 11.94 -10.26
C GLU A 32 3.77 13.29 -10.67
N LYS A 33 5.02 13.31 -11.17
CA LYS A 33 5.71 14.56 -11.55
C LYS A 33 5.19 15.15 -12.87
N ILE A 34 4.66 14.30 -13.76
CA ILE A 34 4.00 14.78 -14.99
C ILE A 34 2.66 15.39 -14.62
N LEU A 35 1.88 14.73 -13.76
CA LEU A 35 0.62 15.29 -13.25
C LEU A 35 0.84 16.63 -12.56
N GLU A 36 1.85 16.73 -11.71
CA GLU A 36 2.26 17.98 -11.07
C GLU A 36 2.63 19.03 -12.13
N GLY A 37 3.50 18.68 -13.06
CA GLY A 37 3.95 19.60 -14.12
C GLY A 37 2.85 20.05 -15.07
N ILE A 38 1.83 19.26 -15.33
CA ILE A 38 0.63 19.60 -16.10
C ILE A 38 -0.23 20.61 -15.31
N ARG A 39 -0.44 20.36 -14.01
CA ARG A 39 -1.20 21.24 -13.12
C ARG A 39 -0.51 22.58 -12.90
N ASP A 40 0.80 22.59 -12.69
CA ASP A 40 1.59 23.84 -12.55
C ASP A 40 1.49 24.74 -13.78
N ARG A 41 1.19 24.15 -14.95
CA ARG A 41 0.91 24.89 -16.19
C ARG A 41 -0.54 25.34 -16.34
N GLY A 42 -1.38 25.04 -15.34
CA GLY A 42 -2.80 25.46 -15.33
C GLY A 42 -3.75 24.51 -16.04
N PHE A 43 -3.31 23.29 -16.39
CA PHE A 43 -4.18 22.27 -16.97
C PHE A 43 -4.79 21.39 -15.89
N GLU A 44 -6.03 20.96 -16.10
CA GLU A 44 -6.64 19.86 -15.38
C GLU A 44 -6.64 18.59 -16.25
N LEU A 45 -6.44 17.42 -15.63
CA LEU A 45 -6.41 16.15 -16.32
C LEU A 45 -7.62 15.30 -15.94
N LEU A 46 -8.27 14.73 -16.95
CA LEU A 46 -9.41 13.82 -16.80
C LEU A 46 -9.19 12.57 -17.65
N THR A 47 -9.28 11.38 -17.03
CA THR A 47 -9.19 10.11 -17.76
C THR A 47 -10.52 9.76 -18.42
N PHE A 48 -10.46 9.17 -19.61
CA PHE A 48 -11.61 8.70 -20.36
C PHE A 48 -11.72 7.18 -20.19
N ASP A 49 -12.05 6.73 -18.96
CA ASP A 49 -12.20 5.33 -18.63
C ASP A 49 -13.67 4.86 -18.70
N ASP A 50 -14.60 5.72 -18.28
CA ASP A 50 -16.05 5.51 -18.34
C ASP A 50 -16.73 6.67 -19.06
N HIS A 51 -17.51 6.36 -20.09
CA HIS A 51 -18.17 7.38 -20.94
C HIS A 51 -19.17 8.24 -20.17
N ILE A 52 -19.89 7.67 -19.21
CA ILE A 52 -20.95 8.36 -18.46
C ILE A 52 -20.30 9.24 -17.40
N GLU A 53 -19.37 8.69 -16.63
CA GLU A 53 -18.61 9.43 -15.62
C GLU A 53 -17.86 10.60 -16.24
N PHE A 54 -17.13 10.33 -17.32
CA PHE A 54 -16.41 11.37 -18.05
C PHE A 54 -17.36 12.48 -18.50
N ARG A 55 -18.47 12.14 -19.16
CA ARG A 55 -19.42 13.14 -19.68
C ARG A 55 -20.03 13.97 -18.56
N TYR A 56 -20.37 13.34 -17.42
CA TYR A 56 -20.90 14.07 -16.26
C TYR A 56 -19.89 15.10 -15.73
N VAL A 57 -18.64 14.73 -15.54
CA VAL A 57 -17.60 15.67 -15.06
C VAL A 57 -17.30 16.75 -16.10
N TYR A 58 -17.18 16.37 -17.36
CA TYR A 58 -16.90 17.29 -18.45
C TYR A 58 -17.98 18.38 -18.59
N GLU A 59 -19.26 17.99 -18.61
CA GLU A 59 -20.37 18.93 -18.76
C GLU A 59 -20.58 19.80 -17.50
N SER A 60 -20.53 19.21 -16.32
CA SER A 60 -20.79 19.91 -15.06
C SER A 60 -19.67 20.85 -14.65
N ARG A 61 -18.41 20.45 -14.85
CA ARG A 61 -17.26 21.16 -14.30
C ARG A 61 -16.51 21.99 -15.35
N PHE A 62 -16.38 21.52 -16.58
CA PHE A 62 -15.58 22.22 -17.60
C PHE A 62 -16.44 23.02 -18.56
N ARG A 63 -17.35 22.38 -19.27
CA ARG A 63 -18.14 23.04 -20.29
C ARG A 63 -19.00 24.17 -19.74
N SER A 64 -19.66 23.95 -18.61
CA SER A 64 -20.45 24.95 -17.93
C SER A 64 -19.64 26.17 -17.44
N HIS A 65 -18.37 25.95 -17.07
CA HIS A 65 -17.44 27.02 -16.69
C HIS A 65 -16.92 27.80 -17.92
N TRP A 66 -16.59 27.10 -18.99
CA TRP A 66 -16.17 27.73 -20.24
C TRP A 66 -17.27 28.61 -20.85
N ASP A 67 -18.53 28.17 -20.77
CA ASP A 67 -19.68 28.96 -21.23
C ASP A 67 -19.86 30.25 -20.41
N ARG A 68 -19.36 30.28 -19.17
CA ARG A 68 -19.30 31.48 -18.31
C ARG A 68 -18.06 32.34 -18.50
N GLY A 69 -17.11 31.89 -19.32
CA GLY A 69 -15.88 32.62 -19.62
C GLY A 69 -14.67 32.25 -18.76
N ASP A 70 -14.76 31.23 -17.93
CA ASP A 70 -13.64 30.75 -17.15
C ASP A 70 -12.56 30.12 -18.06
N GLN A 71 -11.29 30.28 -17.67
CA GLN A 71 -10.14 29.80 -18.43
C GLN A 71 -9.47 28.65 -17.67
N THR A 72 -9.93 27.43 -17.93
CA THR A 72 -9.25 26.23 -17.48
C THR A 72 -8.93 25.36 -18.68
N ASP A 73 -7.66 24.98 -18.83
CA ASP A 73 -7.23 24.10 -19.91
C ASP A 73 -7.41 22.65 -19.46
N LEU A 74 -8.05 21.82 -20.29
CA LEU A 74 -8.37 20.43 -19.99
C LEU A 74 -7.54 19.47 -20.83
N VAL A 75 -6.94 18.47 -20.19
CA VAL A 75 -6.31 17.32 -20.83
C VAL A 75 -7.19 16.09 -20.63
N VAL A 76 -7.69 15.52 -21.73
CA VAL A 76 -8.44 14.25 -21.73
C VAL A 76 -7.50 13.14 -22.14
N VAL A 77 -7.31 12.15 -21.25
CA VAL A 77 -6.41 11.04 -21.48
C VAL A 77 -7.17 9.76 -21.82
N LEU A 78 -6.88 9.22 -23.00
CA LEU A 78 -7.36 7.92 -23.44
C LEU A 78 -6.22 6.89 -23.27
N ARG A 79 -6.46 5.83 -22.48
CA ARG A 79 -5.46 4.78 -22.20
C ARG A 79 -5.41 3.72 -23.30
N SER A 80 -5.25 4.18 -24.53
CA SER A 80 -5.16 3.33 -25.72
C SER A 80 -4.30 3.98 -26.80
N GLY A 81 -4.09 3.32 -27.92
CA GLY A 81 -3.25 3.79 -29.01
C GLY A 81 -3.81 5.04 -29.72
N ALA A 82 -2.96 5.68 -30.51
CA ALA A 82 -3.33 6.89 -31.26
C ALA A 82 -4.52 6.68 -32.20
N ASP A 83 -4.66 5.48 -32.77
CA ASP A 83 -5.76 5.14 -33.68
C ASP A 83 -7.12 5.13 -32.96
N ASP A 84 -7.13 4.84 -31.66
CA ASP A 84 -8.34 4.80 -30.85
C ASP A 84 -8.87 6.19 -30.47
N LEU A 85 -8.10 7.25 -30.68
CA LEU A 85 -8.60 8.62 -30.50
C LEU A 85 -9.85 8.90 -31.34
N ALA A 86 -10.00 8.23 -32.48
CA ALA A 86 -11.19 8.32 -33.34
C ALA A 86 -12.46 7.76 -32.70
N SER A 87 -12.35 6.96 -31.64
CA SER A 87 -13.49 6.42 -30.87
C SER A 87 -14.08 7.42 -29.88
N LEU A 88 -13.38 8.52 -29.62
CA LEU A 88 -13.89 9.58 -28.76
C LEU A 88 -15.16 10.22 -29.34
N PRO A 89 -16.06 10.75 -28.49
CA PRO A 89 -17.19 11.55 -28.96
C PRO A 89 -16.75 12.64 -29.91
N TYR A 90 -17.56 12.86 -30.97
CA TYR A 90 -17.25 13.76 -32.08
C TYR A 90 -16.84 15.18 -31.63
N ASP A 91 -17.52 15.74 -30.64
CA ASP A 91 -17.24 17.04 -30.07
C ASP A 91 -15.86 17.16 -29.45
N LEU A 92 -15.39 16.10 -28.73
CA LEU A 92 -14.05 16.04 -28.15
C LEU A 92 -12.98 15.83 -29.22
N PHE A 93 -13.23 14.90 -30.14
CA PHE A 93 -12.28 14.56 -31.19
C PHE A 93 -12.01 15.72 -32.16
N HIS A 94 -13.02 16.52 -32.46
CA HIS A 94 -12.88 17.67 -33.38
C HIS A 94 -12.46 18.97 -32.70
N ALA A 95 -12.80 19.18 -31.42
CA ALA A 95 -12.48 20.40 -30.69
C ALA A 95 -11.11 20.39 -30.04
N GLY A 96 -10.49 19.20 -29.83
CA GLY A 96 -9.26 19.05 -29.09
C GLY A 96 -8.00 18.95 -29.96
N ARG A 97 -6.89 19.50 -29.45
CA ARG A 97 -5.54 19.19 -29.94
C ARG A 97 -5.24 17.73 -29.65
N LYS A 98 -4.65 17.01 -30.62
CA LYS A 98 -4.36 15.58 -30.51
C LYS A 98 -2.88 15.33 -30.24
N LEU A 99 -2.58 14.57 -29.19
CA LEU A 99 -1.23 14.15 -28.86
C LEU A 99 -1.21 12.62 -28.65
N SER A 100 -0.04 12.04 -28.81
CA SER A 100 0.21 10.64 -28.46
C SER A 100 1.58 10.50 -27.83
N PHE A 101 1.66 9.73 -26.75
CA PHE A 101 2.91 9.42 -26.07
C PHE A 101 3.00 7.92 -25.79
N ASN A 102 4.15 7.33 -26.04
CA ASN A 102 4.42 5.93 -25.74
C ASN A 102 5.87 5.73 -25.28
N LEU A 103 6.13 4.62 -24.60
CA LEU A 103 7.47 4.27 -24.10
C LEU A 103 8.48 3.97 -25.21
N GLY A 104 8.03 3.50 -26.38
CA GLY A 104 8.90 3.21 -27.51
C GLY A 104 9.57 4.47 -28.08
N ASP A 105 8.88 5.62 -28.03
CA ASP A 105 9.45 6.92 -28.46
C ASP A 105 10.51 7.43 -27.49
N ILE A 106 10.38 7.08 -26.20
CA ILE A 106 11.34 7.49 -25.15
C ILE A 106 12.55 6.54 -25.10
N PHE A 107 12.31 5.24 -25.33
CA PHE A 107 13.31 4.17 -25.21
C PHE A 107 13.47 3.35 -26.53
N PRO A 108 13.87 3.98 -27.64
CA PRO A 108 13.83 3.33 -28.97
C PRO A 108 14.82 2.16 -29.10
N ASN A 109 15.84 2.08 -28.27
CA ASN A 109 16.87 1.03 -28.33
C ASN A 109 16.58 -0.16 -27.40
N LEU A 110 15.48 -0.11 -26.62
CA LEU A 110 15.11 -1.16 -25.70
C LEU A 110 13.86 -1.88 -26.17
N SER A 111 13.71 -3.14 -25.78
CA SER A 111 12.51 -3.93 -26.10
C SER A 111 11.27 -3.33 -25.42
N TYR A 112 10.34 -2.79 -26.22
CA TYR A 112 9.10 -2.18 -25.72
C TYR A 112 8.31 -3.08 -24.77
N PRO A 113 8.05 -4.39 -25.07
CA PRO A 113 7.33 -5.27 -24.15
C PRO A 113 7.96 -5.39 -22.77
N VAL A 114 9.30 -5.30 -22.66
CA VAL A 114 10.01 -5.34 -21.38
C VAL A 114 9.90 -4.00 -20.65
N VAL A 115 10.12 -2.89 -21.35
CA VAL A 115 10.03 -1.56 -20.75
C VAL A 115 8.61 -1.26 -20.27
N ALA A 116 7.60 -1.70 -21.00
CA ALA A 116 6.19 -1.52 -20.64
C ALA A 116 5.79 -2.18 -19.32
N THR A 117 6.53 -3.20 -18.87
CA THR A 117 6.28 -3.86 -17.57
C THR A 117 6.83 -3.07 -16.37
N LEU A 118 7.71 -2.08 -16.60
CA LEU A 118 8.33 -1.32 -15.51
C LEU A 118 7.33 -0.35 -14.85
N ASN A 119 7.41 -0.27 -13.52
CA ASN A 119 6.77 0.81 -12.80
C ASN A 119 7.36 2.16 -13.24
N ARG A 120 6.50 3.15 -13.48
CA ARG A 120 6.88 4.48 -13.99
C ARG A 120 7.94 5.19 -13.14
N GLY A 121 7.99 4.88 -11.85
CA GLY A 121 9.01 5.39 -10.94
C GLY A 121 10.46 5.01 -11.28
N TYR A 122 10.68 3.98 -12.11
CA TYR A 122 12.01 3.57 -12.56
C TYR A 122 12.44 4.18 -13.91
N LEU A 123 11.55 4.88 -14.60
CA LEU A 123 11.86 5.45 -15.91
C LEU A 123 12.96 6.51 -15.88
N ASP A 124 13.11 7.24 -14.77
CA ASP A 124 14.21 8.21 -14.60
C ASP A 124 15.57 7.51 -14.64
N VAL A 125 15.70 6.45 -13.82
CA VAL A 125 16.94 5.68 -13.74
C VAL A 125 17.23 4.99 -15.07
N LEU A 126 16.17 4.45 -15.73
CA LEU A 126 16.31 3.82 -17.04
C LEU A 126 16.75 4.82 -18.11
N TYR A 127 16.19 6.04 -18.09
CA TYR A 127 16.56 7.08 -19.05
C TYR A 127 18.01 7.54 -18.87
N ASP A 128 18.44 7.72 -17.62
CA ASP A 128 19.82 8.05 -17.31
C ASP A 128 20.78 6.91 -17.66
N ALA A 129 20.36 5.66 -17.42
CA ALA A 129 21.13 4.47 -17.84
C ALA A 129 21.28 4.39 -19.37
N GLN A 130 20.19 4.59 -20.12
CA GLN A 130 20.22 4.63 -21.59
C GLN A 130 21.16 5.73 -22.10
N LYS A 131 21.11 6.93 -21.53
CA LYS A 131 22.03 8.03 -21.88
C LYS A 131 23.49 7.70 -21.57
N ARG A 132 23.75 7.15 -20.39
CA ARG A 132 25.11 6.86 -19.91
C ARG A 132 25.79 5.76 -20.70
N HIS A 133 25.04 4.69 -20.98
CA HIS A 133 25.58 3.48 -21.60
C HIS A 133 25.35 3.40 -23.11
N SER A 134 24.49 4.25 -23.67
CA SER A 134 24.17 4.33 -25.10
C SER A 134 24.04 2.94 -25.75
N PRO A 135 23.15 2.05 -25.26
CA PRO A 135 23.04 0.71 -25.79
C PRO A 135 22.62 0.76 -27.26
N GLY A 136 23.15 -0.15 -28.07
CA GLY A 136 22.57 -0.42 -29.39
C GLY A 136 21.18 -1.03 -29.27
N ASN A 137 20.56 -1.43 -30.38
CA ASN A 137 19.26 -2.04 -30.35
C ASN A 137 19.31 -3.41 -29.61
N LEU A 138 18.72 -3.46 -28.43
CA LEU A 138 18.73 -4.64 -27.56
C LEU A 138 17.47 -5.49 -27.78
N GLY A 139 17.69 -6.79 -27.98
CA GLY A 139 16.59 -7.76 -27.93
C GLY A 139 16.06 -7.94 -26.51
N GLU A 140 14.97 -8.70 -26.37
CA GLU A 140 14.21 -8.86 -25.13
C GLU A 140 15.07 -9.28 -23.92
N ASN A 141 15.85 -10.37 -24.03
CA ASN A 141 16.69 -10.85 -22.93
C ASN A 141 17.82 -9.87 -22.58
N ALA A 142 18.42 -9.23 -23.56
CA ALA A 142 19.47 -8.24 -23.35
C ALA A 142 18.89 -6.96 -22.67
N THR A 143 17.67 -6.57 -23.03
CA THR A 143 16.93 -5.49 -22.35
C THR A 143 16.66 -5.84 -20.89
N LYS A 144 16.19 -7.07 -20.59
CA LYS A 144 15.98 -7.55 -19.21
C LYS A 144 17.27 -7.46 -18.38
N GLU A 145 18.37 -7.94 -18.91
CA GLU A 145 19.67 -7.90 -18.24
C GLU A 145 20.22 -6.47 -18.07
N PHE A 146 20.01 -5.62 -19.08
CA PHE A 146 20.35 -4.20 -19.00
C PHE A 146 19.59 -3.50 -17.86
N ILE A 147 18.28 -3.76 -17.75
CA ILE A 147 17.43 -3.17 -16.72
C ILE A 147 17.80 -3.73 -15.33
N LEU A 148 17.99 -5.04 -15.18
CA LEU A 148 18.43 -5.63 -13.92
C LEU A 148 19.73 -4.96 -13.43
N ARG A 149 20.70 -4.79 -14.32
CA ARG A 149 22.02 -4.25 -13.95
C ARG A 149 22.01 -2.76 -13.67
N HIS A 150 21.34 -1.97 -14.49
CA HIS A 150 21.50 -0.51 -14.47
C HIS A 150 20.35 0.23 -13.80
N VAL A 151 19.19 -0.40 -13.65
CA VAL A 151 18.02 0.17 -12.96
C VAL A 151 17.90 -0.40 -11.56
N PHE A 152 18.00 -1.72 -11.43
CA PHE A 152 17.86 -2.41 -10.15
C PHE A 152 19.19 -2.69 -9.45
N GLU A 153 20.33 -2.39 -10.11
CA GLU A 153 21.69 -2.65 -9.60
C GLU A 153 21.91 -4.13 -9.22
N ILE A 154 21.29 -5.03 -9.97
CA ILE A 154 21.44 -6.48 -9.81
C ILE A 154 22.28 -7.00 -10.97
N ALA A 155 23.51 -7.43 -10.65
CA ALA A 155 24.40 -8.10 -11.59
C ALA A 155 24.42 -9.61 -11.26
N PRO A 156 23.63 -10.44 -11.96
CA PRO A 156 23.45 -11.86 -11.58
C PRO A 156 24.76 -12.65 -11.57
N GLU A 157 25.73 -12.28 -12.39
CA GLU A 157 27.05 -12.90 -12.45
C GLU A 157 27.94 -12.62 -11.23
N LEU A 158 27.61 -11.62 -10.43
CA LEU A 158 28.30 -11.29 -9.17
C LEU A 158 27.68 -11.96 -7.95
N ILE A 159 26.48 -12.52 -8.07
CA ILE A 159 25.79 -13.21 -6.99
C ILE A 159 26.32 -14.63 -6.89
N LYS A 160 27.27 -14.87 -5.98
CA LYS A 160 27.95 -16.16 -5.82
C LYS A 160 27.84 -16.74 -4.42
N GLN A 161 27.65 -15.88 -3.41
CA GLN A 161 27.56 -16.27 -2.02
C GLN A 161 26.11 -16.16 -1.51
N PRO A 162 25.70 -16.94 -0.50
CA PRO A 162 24.41 -16.79 0.15
C PRO A 162 24.11 -15.36 0.61
N SER A 163 25.11 -14.63 1.09
CA SER A 163 24.98 -13.22 1.48
C SER A 163 24.61 -12.31 0.33
N ASP A 164 25.15 -12.55 -0.88
CA ASP A 164 24.83 -11.74 -2.06
C ASP A 164 23.36 -11.93 -2.45
N LEU A 165 22.91 -13.19 -2.48
CA LEU A 165 21.52 -13.53 -2.79
C LEU A 165 20.56 -12.94 -1.76
N LEU A 166 20.83 -13.14 -0.46
CA LEU A 166 19.98 -12.61 0.61
C LEU A 166 19.89 -11.08 0.57
N ARG A 167 20.98 -10.39 0.27
CA ARG A 167 20.98 -8.92 0.09
C ARG A 167 20.04 -8.50 -1.03
N VAL A 168 20.05 -9.20 -2.16
CA VAL A 168 19.13 -8.92 -3.29
C VAL A 168 17.70 -9.18 -2.86
N LEU A 169 17.40 -10.31 -2.22
CA LEU A 169 16.04 -10.66 -1.78
C LEU A 169 15.52 -9.68 -0.70
N LEU A 170 16.36 -9.24 0.21
CA LEU A 170 16.02 -8.23 1.22
C LEU A 170 15.71 -6.88 0.58
N ARG A 171 16.45 -6.45 -0.43
CA ARG A 171 16.12 -5.24 -1.20
C ARG A 171 14.79 -5.38 -1.93
N LEU A 172 14.52 -6.54 -2.49
CA LEU A 172 13.28 -6.86 -3.19
C LEU A 172 12.07 -6.80 -2.25
N HIS A 173 12.10 -7.57 -1.18
CA HIS A 173 10.94 -7.81 -0.32
C HIS A 173 10.82 -6.80 0.83
N TYR A 174 11.93 -6.32 1.38
CA TYR A 174 11.91 -5.40 2.51
C TYR A 174 11.93 -3.93 2.06
N GLN A 175 12.82 -3.54 1.14
CA GLN A 175 12.82 -2.18 0.60
C GLN A 175 11.72 -1.93 -0.44
N GLY A 176 10.92 -2.95 -0.76
CA GLY A 176 9.81 -2.82 -1.70
C GLY A 176 10.24 -2.49 -3.14
N GLN A 177 11.42 -2.94 -3.54
CA GLN A 177 11.91 -2.77 -4.89
C GLN A 177 11.09 -3.62 -5.85
N GLN A 178 10.06 -3.03 -6.45
CA GLN A 178 9.13 -3.73 -7.34
C GLN A 178 9.80 -4.08 -8.67
N ILE A 179 10.30 -5.30 -8.76
CA ILE A 179 10.84 -5.85 -10.00
C ILE A 179 9.72 -6.61 -10.73
N PRO A 180 9.45 -6.31 -12.01
CA PRO A 180 8.47 -7.05 -12.79
C PRO A 180 8.79 -8.54 -12.90
N ASP A 181 7.75 -9.38 -12.95
CA ASP A 181 7.86 -10.85 -13.01
C ASP A 181 8.74 -11.34 -14.17
N VAL A 182 8.68 -10.65 -15.31
CA VAL A 182 9.50 -10.98 -16.49
C VAL A 182 11.00 -10.79 -16.25
N LEU A 183 11.38 -9.84 -15.38
CA LEU A 183 12.77 -9.60 -14.96
C LEU A 183 13.17 -10.56 -13.84
N THR A 184 12.27 -10.82 -12.92
CA THR A 184 12.46 -11.79 -11.84
C THR A 184 12.65 -13.19 -12.41
N ALA A 185 11.83 -13.62 -13.37
CA ALA A 185 12.00 -14.87 -14.08
C ALA A 185 13.38 -14.97 -14.79
N ARG A 186 13.84 -13.86 -15.40
CA ARG A 186 15.17 -13.81 -16.01
C ARG A 186 16.28 -13.93 -14.98
N LEU A 187 16.17 -13.24 -13.84
CA LEU A 187 17.12 -13.33 -12.73
C LEU A 187 17.22 -14.78 -12.23
N ILE A 188 16.11 -15.45 -11.96
CA ILE A 188 16.08 -16.85 -11.54
C ILE A 188 16.78 -17.75 -12.56
N GLN A 189 16.49 -17.59 -13.86
CA GLN A 189 17.15 -18.37 -14.92
C GLN A 189 18.69 -18.20 -14.91
N LEU A 190 19.17 -16.97 -14.68
CA LEU A 190 20.62 -16.69 -14.63
C LEU A 190 21.25 -17.27 -13.37
N LEU A 191 20.59 -17.18 -12.21
CA LEU A 191 21.04 -17.79 -10.96
C LEU A 191 21.09 -19.33 -11.04
N ARG A 192 20.08 -19.97 -11.65
CA ARG A 192 20.11 -21.44 -11.90
C ARG A 192 21.28 -21.85 -12.78
N LYS A 193 21.59 -21.07 -13.83
CA LYS A 193 22.73 -21.34 -14.71
C LYS A 193 24.08 -21.22 -14.01
N SER A 194 24.16 -20.49 -12.90
CA SER A 194 25.41 -20.34 -12.14
C SER A 194 25.76 -21.56 -11.28
N ASN A 195 24.80 -22.47 -11.00
CA ASN A 195 24.90 -23.65 -10.13
C ASN A 195 25.36 -23.35 -8.69
N HIS A 196 25.25 -22.09 -8.22
CA HIS A 196 25.64 -21.72 -6.85
C HIS A 196 24.49 -21.87 -5.85
N PHE A 197 23.25 -21.98 -6.35
CA PHE A 197 22.02 -21.96 -5.53
C PHE A 197 21.05 -23.08 -5.89
N ASP A 198 21.57 -24.27 -6.21
CA ASP A 198 20.75 -25.40 -6.66
C ASP A 198 19.80 -25.90 -5.58
N ASP A 199 20.22 -25.83 -4.31
CA ASP A 199 19.44 -26.19 -3.15
C ASP A 199 18.51 -25.09 -2.62
N TRP A 200 18.57 -23.87 -3.20
CA TRP A 200 17.71 -22.76 -2.79
C TRP A 200 16.37 -22.81 -3.53
N PRO A 201 15.24 -22.52 -2.85
CA PRO A 201 13.91 -22.47 -3.48
C PRO A 201 13.69 -21.14 -4.21
N LEU A 202 14.56 -20.81 -5.19
CA LEU A 202 14.62 -19.51 -5.84
C LEU A 202 13.26 -19.06 -6.39
N GLU A 203 12.51 -19.97 -7.01
CA GLU A 203 11.21 -19.68 -7.61
C GLU A 203 10.18 -19.23 -6.55
N THR A 204 10.29 -19.78 -5.34
CA THR A 204 9.37 -19.46 -4.25
C THR A 204 9.78 -18.16 -3.53
N ILE A 205 11.05 -18.09 -3.08
CA ILE A 205 11.50 -16.98 -2.23
C ILE A 205 11.79 -15.68 -2.99
N THR A 206 11.86 -15.72 -4.34
CA THR A 206 12.08 -14.52 -5.14
C THR A 206 10.76 -13.89 -5.59
N LEU A 207 9.73 -14.70 -5.82
CA LEU A 207 8.43 -14.22 -6.30
C LEU A 207 7.46 -13.87 -5.15
N ASP A 208 7.55 -14.59 -4.04
CA ASP A 208 6.63 -14.45 -2.93
C ASP A 208 7.33 -13.89 -1.68
N ARG A 209 6.87 -12.71 -1.28
CA ARG A 209 7.37 -12.00 -0.10
C ARG A 209 7.15 -12.77 1.19
N GLU A 210 5.98 -13.36 1.36
CA GLU A 210 5.63 -14.08 2.58
C GLU A 210 6.41 -15.40 2.67
N ALA A 211 6.58 -16.08 1.54
CA ALA A 211 7.43 -17.25 1.47
C ALA A 211 8.90 -16.92 1.82
N PHE A 212 9.38 -15.74 1.41
CA PHE A 212 10.72 -15.29 1.78
C PHE A 212 10.83 -14.99 3.28
N TYR A 213 9.86 -14.29 3.88
CA TYR A 213 9.87 -14.06 5.32
C TYR A 213 9.67 -15.36 6.11
N GLY A 214 8.82 -16.27 5.64
CA GLY A 214 8.71 -17.63 6.20
C GLY A 214 10.03 -18.38 6.15
N PHE A 215 10.74 -18.29 5.02
CA PHE A 215 12.08 -18.88 4.87
C PHE A 215 13.08 -18.30 5.88
N LEU A 216 13.08 -16.98 6.13
CA LEU A 216 13.94 -16.38 7.16
C LEU A 216 13.50 -16.76 8.57
N GLN A 217 12.19 -16.75 8.83
CA GLN A 217 11.61 -17.03 10.14
C GLN A 217 11.98 -18.43 10.65
N GLU A 218 11.91 -19.44 9.78
CA GLU A 218 12.26 -20.83 10.13
C GLU A 218 13.75 -21.00 10.44
N ARG A 219 14.61 -20.21 9.81
CA ARG A 219 16.07 -20.30 9.93
C ARG A 219 16.64 -19.46 11.06
N TRP A 220 15.89 -18.48 11.54
CA TRP A 220 16.33 -17.64 12.64
C TRP A 220 16.62 -18.41 13.94
N PRO A 221 15.74 -19.30 14.45
CA PRO A 221 16.05 -20.13 15.64
C PRO A 221 17.27 -21.03 15.45
N ILE A 222 17.47 -21.56 14.24
CA ILE A 222 18.62 -22.41 13.91
C ILE A 222 19.92 -21.60 14.02
N PHE A 223 19.94 -20.42 13.40
CA PHE A 223 21.08 -19.50 13.48
C PHE A 223 21.40 -19.13 14.94
N LEU A 224 20.40 -18.78 15.74
CA LEU A 224 20.60 -18.46 17.15
C LEU A 224 21.16 -19.65 17.95
N SER A 225 20.71 -20.86 17.65
CA SER A 225 21.22 -22.09 18.30
C SER A 225 22.70 -22.32 17.98
N HIS A 226 23.12 -22.05 16.74
CA HIS A 226 24.54 -22.13 16.35
C HIS A 226 25.40 -21.07 17.06
N MET A 227 24.89 -19.85 17.21
CA MET A 227 25.61 -18.77 17.88
C MET A 227 25.75 -18.97 19.39
N THR A 228 24.82 -19.71 20.01
CA THR A 228 24.84 -20.03 21.45
C THR A 228 25.63 -21.31 21.80
N ALA A 229 25.73 -22.24 20.87
CA ALA A 229 26.50 -23.45 21.00
C ALA A 229 28.02 -23.21 20.77
N GLN A 230 28.65 -22.40 21.61
CA GLN A 230 30.08 -22.13 21.52
C GLN A 230 30.92 -23.43 21.41
N GLY A 231 31.45 -23.74 20.22
CA GLY A 231 32.50 -24.73 20.00
C GLY A 231 32.08 -26.12 19.56
N ALA A 232 30.82 -26.46 19.38
CA ALA A 232 30.41 -27.70 18.71
C ALA A 232 30.45 -27.49 17.21
N SER A 233 31.45 -28.02 16.53
CA SER A 233 31.49 -28.20 15.08
C SER A 233 30.28 -29.03 14.66
N ILE A 234 29.20 -28.39 14.25
CA ILE A 234 28.06 -29.08 13.66
C ILE A 234 28.46 -29.36 12.23
N ALA A 235 28.56 -30.62 11.88
CA ALA A 235 28.92 -31.10 10.56
C ALA A 235 27.92 -30.54 9.53
N GLU A 236 28.40 -30.17 8.34
CA GLU A 236 27.63 -29.66 7.21
C GLU A 236 26.51 -30.59 6.71
N ASP A 237 26.32 -31.73 7.33
CA ASP A 237 25.45 -32.83 6.88
C ASP A 237 24.12 -32.98 7.65
N ASP A 238 23.71 -32.00 8.43
CA ASP A 238 22.45 -32.03 9.23
C ASP A 238 21.20 -31.60 8.45
N ARG A 239 21.17 -31.83 7.12
CA ARG A 239 20.02 -31.50 6.22
C ARG A 239 18.73 -32.26 6.57
N GLY A 240 18.78 -33.23 7.47
CA GLY A 240 17.63 -34.07 7.87
C GLY A 240 17.03 -33.79 9.23
N VAL A 241 17.64 -32.90 10.05
CA VAL A 241 17.24 -32.69 11.45
C VAL A 241 16.15 -31.63 11.62
N TYR A 242 16.04 -30.69 10.66
CA TYR A 242 15.08 -29.61 10.77
C TYR A 242 13.89 -29.85 9.83
N ASN A 243 12.68 -29.92 10.39
CA ASN A 243 11.44 -30.01 9.62
C ASN A 243 11.06 -28.63 9.09
N LEU A 244 11.73 -28.18 8.02
CA LEU A 244 11.50 -26.88 7.37
C LEU A 244 10.37 -27.01 6.35
N ALA A 245 9.35 -26.14 6.44
CA ALA A 245 8.26 -26.09 5.48
C ALA A 245 8.77 -25.58 4.11
N VAL A 246 9.65 -24.57 4.11
CA VAL A 246 10.31 -24.09 2.90
C VAL A 246 11.67 -24.79 2.76
N LYS A 247 11.81 -25.62 1.73
CA LYS A 247 13.08 -26.34 1.44
C LYS A 247 14.23 -25.36 1.24
N GLY A 248 15.47 -25.82 1.45
CA GLY A 248 16.68 -25.03 1.23
C GLY A 248 17.70 -25.20 2.36
N PRO A 249 18.81 -24.43 2.34
CA PRO A 249 19.84 -24.52 3.38
C PRO A 249 19.26 -24.15 4.74
N ALA A 250 19.58 -24.92 5.76
CA ALA A 250 19.12 -24.69 7.13
C ALA A 250 19.85 -23.50 7.79
N ASN A 251 21.13 -23.35 7.52
CA ASN A 251 21.93 -22.25 8.04
C ASN A 251 22.17 -21.16 6.98
N ILE A 252 21.84 -19.92 7.30
CA ILE A 252 22.05 -18.75 6.44
C ILE A 252 22.79 -17.64 7.21
N PRO A 253 23.60 -16.81 6.53
CA PRO A 253 24.51 -15.88 7.19
C PRO A 253 23.81 -14.59 7.65
N PHE A 254 22.94 -14.65 8.66
CA PHE A 254 22.28 -13.48 9.22
C PHE A 254 23.21 -12.42 9.83
N ASP A 255 24.40 -12.85 10.29
CA ASP A 255 25.42 -11.99 10.89
C ASP A 255 26.32 -11.27 9.88
N HIS A 256 26.16 -11.55 8.57
CA HIS A 256 26.90 -10.86 7.54
C HIS A 256 26.62 -9.35 7.56
N HIS A 257 27.66 -8.53 7.44
CA HIS A 257 27.57 -7.06 7.58
C HIS A 257 26.57 -6.41 6.63
N ASP A 258 26.38 -6.94 5.41
CA ASP A 258 25.43 -6.42 4.42
C ASP A 258 23.97 -6.82 4.71
N ILE A 259 23.75 -7.80 5.58
CA ILE A 259 22.44 -8.40 5.87
C ILE A 259 21.93 -7.96 7.23
N ARG A 260 22.79 -7.91 8.21
CA ARG A 260 22.48 -7.66 9.61
C ARG A 260 21.57 -6.45 9.83
N GLY A 261 21.86 -5.31 9.19
CA GLY A 261 21.05 -4.10 9.33
C GLY A 261 19.61 -4.28 8.85
N TYR A 262 19.41 -5.04 7.77
CA TYR A 262 18.07 -5.38 7.29
C TYR A 262 17.33 -6.29 8.28
N VAL A 263 18.02 -7.31 8.80
CA VAL A 263 17.42 -8.26 9.75
C VAL A 263 17.02 -7.56 11.05
N GLU A 264 17.86 -6.66 11.57
CA GLU A 264 17.52 -5.82 12.73
C GLU A 264 16.25 -5.02 12.46
N SER A 265 16.15 -4.36 11.31
CA SER A 265 14.98 -3.55 10.96
C SER A 265 13.72 -4.39 10.78
N ILE A 266 13.81 -5.54 10.15
CA ILE A 266 12.68 -6.48 9.96
C ILE A 266 12.11 -6.95 11.31
N PHE A 267 12.96 -7.22 12.31
CA PHE A 267 12.51 -7.53 13.67
C PHE A 267 11.93 -6.30 14.39
N LEU A 268 12.52 -5.12 14.20
CA LEU A 268 12.01 -3.87 14.78
C LEU A 268 10.59 -3.56 14.29
N GLU A 269 10.34 -3.79 13.02
CA GLU A 269 9.06 -3.53 12.36
C GLU A 269 8.05 -4.71 12.50
N GLY A 270 8.40 -5.74 13.27
CA GLY A 270 7.51 -6.88 13.53
C GLY A 270 7.21 -7.76 12.31
N LEU A 271 8.03 -7.69 11.25
CA LEU A 271 7.93 -8.55 10.07
C LEU A 271 8.43 -9.97 10.32
N LEU A 272 9.40 -10.13 11.23
CA LEU A 272 9.80 -11.42 11.80
C LEU A 272 9.48 -11.45 13.29
N GLN A 273 9.11 -12.62 13.78
CA GLN A 273 8.81 -12.85 15.18
C GLN A 273 10.04 -13.32 15.95
N PRO A 274 10.33 -12.74 17.12
CA PRO A 274 11.44 -13.20 17.96
C PRO A 274 11.29 -14.66 18.37
N ALA A 275 12.40 -15.40 18.35
CA ALA A 275 12.43 -16.79 18.74
C ALA A 275 12.63 -16.99 20.25
N SER A 276 12.01 -18.04 20.81
CA SER A 276 12.24 -18.47 22.20
C SER A 276 13.51 -19.30 22.29
N LEU A 277 14.38 -19.00 23.25
CA LEU A 277 15.63 -19.71 23.51
C LEU A 277 15.78 -20.01 25.00
N GLU A 278 16.37 -21.18 25.32
CA GLU A 278 16.65 -21.57 26.69
C GLU A 278 17.82 -20.79 27.30
N ASN A 279 18.87 -20.48 26.52
CA ASN A 279 20.10 -19.80 26.96
C ASN A 279 20.16 -18.36 26.43
N LYS A 280 19.37 -17.46 27.02
CA LYS A 280 19.19 -16.07 26.56
C LYS A 280 20.38 -15.14 26.88
N ASP A 281 21.08 -15.40 27.97
CA ASP A 281 22.03 -14.44 28.59
C ASP A 281 23.22 -14.10 27.70
N VAL A 282 23.68 -15.04 26.87
CA VAL A 282 24.83 -14.85 25.96
C VAL A 282 24.49 -13.84 24.85
N LEU A 283 23.23 -13.79 24.44
CA LEU A 283 22.79 -12.94 23.31
C LEU A 283 22.38 -11.53 23.75
N TYR A 284 22.22 -11.28 25.05
CA TYR A 284 21.74 -10.01 25.58
C TYR A 284 22.62 -8.79 25.24
N LYS A 285 23.92 -9.02 25.05
CA LYS A 285 24.89 -7.97 24.71
C LYS A 285 25.15 -7.88 23.21
N THR A 286 24.45 -8.65 22.40
CA THR A 286 24.63 -8.68 20.96
C THR A 286 23.42 -8.04 20.24
N TRP A 287 23.60 -7.75 18.95
CA TRP A 287 22.51 -7.26 18.10
C TRP A 287 21.35 -8.24 18.00
N MET A 288 21.61 -9.55 18.14
CA MET A 288 20.62 -10.64 18.05
C MET A 288 19.54 -10.56 19.14
N ARG A 289 19.77 -9.79 20.20
CA ARG A 289 18.79 -9.53 21.26
C ARG A 289 17.40 -9.18 20.73
N ILE A 290 17.34 -8.45 19.61
CA ILE A 290 16.08 -7.97 19.03
C ILE A 290 15.20 -9.11 18.51
N GLY A 291 15.82 -10.20 18.03
CA GLY A 291 15.15 -11.41 17.53
C GLY A 291 14.98 -12.52 18.56
N VAL A 292 15.22 -12.24 19.86
CA VAL A 292 15.01 -13.20 20.95
C VAL A 292 13.77 -12.82 21.77
N LYS A 293 12.86 -13.77 21.95
CA LYS A 293 11.62 -13.55 22.72
C LYS A 293 11.94 -13.35 24.21
N THR A 294 11.81 -12.12 24.65
CA THR A 294 11.96 -11.75 26.06
C THR A 294 10.83 -10.82 26.42
N HIS A 295 10.05 -11.16 27.41
CA HIS A 295 8.92 -10.38 27.89
C HIS A 295 9.34 -9.29 28.91
N THR A 296 10.60 -8.85 28.89
CA THR A 296 11.07 -7.83 29.84
C THR A 296 10.77 -6.43 29.32
N ALA A 297 10.27 -5.57 30.21
CA ALA A 297 10.06 -4.14 29.93
C ALA A 297 11.32 -3.45 29.34
N GLU A 298 12.51 -3.89 29.79
CA GLU A 298 13.80 -3.40 29.26
C GLU A 298 14.01 -3.67 27.78
N ASN A 299 13.53 -4.82 27.26
CA ASN A 299 13.66 -5.12 25.83
C ASN A 299 12.69 -4.33 24.99
N LYS A 300 11.46 -4.15 25.46
CA LYS A 300 10.49 -3.27 24.79
C LYS A 300 11.04 -1.83 24.75
N SER A 301 11.61 -1.33 25.83
CA SER A 301 12.24 0.00 25.89
C SER A 301 13.43 0.12 24.95
N PHE A 302 14.28 -0.89 24.86
CA PHE A 302 15.40 -0.93 23.92
C PHE A 302 14.91 -0.95 22.45
N LYS A 303 13.92 -1.78 22.14
CA LYS A 303 13.30 -1.83 20.80
C LYS A 303 12.73 -0.48 20.43
N LEU A 304 12.00 0.16 21.35
CA LEU A 304 11.41 1.48 21.14
C LEU A 304 12.46 2.56 20.87
N ALA A 305 13.54 2.61 21.66
CA ALA A 305 14.59 3.62 21.47
C ALA A 305 15.27 3.47 20.08
N LYS A 306 15.55 2.25 19.65
CA LYS A 306 16.08 1.99 18.31
C LYS A 306 15.09 2.38 17.21
N LEU A 307 13.82 2.02 17.37
CA LEU A 307 12.79 2.32 16.39
C LEU A 307 12.59 3.83 16.23
N VAL A 308 12.55 4.57 17.33
CA VAL A 308 12.47 6.05 17.32
C VAL A 308 13.66 6.64 16.57
N SER A 309 14.88 6.16 16.83
CA SER A 309 16.09 6.63 16.13
C SER A 309 16.05 6.34 14.62
N ASN A 310 15.57 5.17 14.22
CA ASN A 310 15.42 4.80 12.81
C ASN A 310 14.38 5.69 12.11
N LEU A 311 13.23 5.90 12.75
CA LEU A 311 12.16 6.74 12.22
C LEU A 311 12.62 8.19 12.07
N ASP A 312 13.32 8.75 13.06
CA ASP A 312 13.83 10.13 13.00
C ASP A 312 14.75 10.32 11.77
N SER A 313 15.61 9.35 11.50
CA SER A 313 16.53 9.41 10.35
C SER A 313 15.86 9.14 9.00
N SER A 314 14.65 8.57 8.98
CA SER A 314 13.94 8.12 7.78
C SER A 314 12.65 8.89 7.47
N VAL A 315 12.38 10.02 8.13
CA VAL A 315 11.20 10.85 7.84
C VAL A 315 11.20 11.24 6.35
N PRO A 316 10.11 10.91 5.60
CA PRO A 316 10.06 11.22 4.19
C PRO A 316 10.10 12.73 3.90
N LYS A 317 10.81 13.13 2.86
CA LYS A 317 10.99 14.52 2.46
C LYS A 317 9.85 15.00 1.55
N ASP A 318 9.85 16.29 1.22
CA ASP A 318 8.82 16.95 0.40
C ASP A 318 8.68 16.33 -1.02
N ASP A 319 9.73 15.72 -1.54
CA ASP A 319 9.77 15.07 -2.87
C ASP A 319 9.60 13.54 -2.80
N ALA A 320 9.35 12.99 -1.61
CA ALA A 320 9.16 11.56 -1.39
C ALA A 320 7.97 11.02 -2.21
N LYS A 321 8.08 9.76 -2.62
CA LYS A 321 6.96 9.04 -3.24
C LYS A 321 5.94 8.64 -2.17
N TYR A 322 4.70 8.36 -2.59
CA TYR A 322 3.68 7.84 -1.68
C TYR A 322 4.11 6.51 -1.02
N THR A 323 4.89 5.69 -1.72
CA THR A 323 5.43 4.43 -1.21
C THR A 323 6.38 4.61 -0.02
N ASP A 324 7.11 5.73 0.02
CA ASP A 324 8.03 6.03 1.14
C ASP A 324 7.22 6.31 2.42
N TRP A 325 6.07 6.98 2.29
CA TRP A 325 5.12 7.18 3.39
C TRP A 325 4.47 5.87 3.85
N PHE A 326 4.15 4.95 2.92
CA PHE A 326 3.62 3.64 3.29
C PHE A 326 4.64 2.84 4.11
N HIS A 327 5.90 2.83 3.66
CA HIS A 327 6.96 2.15 4.40
C HIS A 327 7.17 2.78 5.79
N PHE A 328 7.23 4.11 5.88
CA PHE A 328 7.36 4.83 7.13
C PHE A 328 6.19 4.58 8.10
N ALA A 329 4.96 4.55 7.60
CA ALA A 329 3.75 4.38 8.40
C ALA A 329 3.73 3.07 9.20
N ARG A 330 4.35 1.99 8.68
CA ARG A 330 4.45 0.72 9.40
C ARG A 330 5.31 0.84 10.65
N GLY A 331 6.52 1.36 10.52
CA GLY A 331 7.40 1.59 11.68
C GLY A 331 6.78 2.57 12.68
N TRP A 332 6.07 3.58 12.16
CA TRP A 332 5.32 4.52 12.99
C TRP A 332 4.24 3.82 13.83
N ALA A 333 3.43 2.97 13.22
CA ALA A 333 2.41 2.20 13.92
C ALA A 333 3.00 1.29 15.01
N GLU A 334 4.09 0.59 14.72
CA GLU A 334 4.80 -0.24 15.70
C GLU A 334 5.35 0.59 16.87
N MET A 335 5.88 1.79 16.60
CA MET A 335 6.30 2.73 17.65
C MET A 335 5.12 3.11 18.56
N ILE A 336 3.95 3.39 18.00
CA ILE A 336 2.75 3.72 18.78
C ILE A 336 2.31 2.54 19.64
N VAL A 337 2.30 1.32 19.09
CA VAL A 337 1.96 0.10 19.84
C VAL A 337 2.88 -0.07 21.04
N ILE A 338 4.20 0.01 20.85
CA ILE A 338 5.17 -0.21 21.93
C ILE A 338 5.14 0.94 22.95
N SER A 339 5.04 2.20 22.50
CA SER A 339 5.05 3.36 23.39
C SER A 339 3.80 3.49 24.26
N SER A 340 2.69 2.87 23.83
CA SER A 340 1.41 2.86 24.57
C SER A 340 1.24 1.62 25.45
N ASP A 341 2.23 0.73 25.48
CA ASP A 341 2.22 -0.46 26.33
C ASP A 341 2.50 -0.06 27.78
N GLY A 342 1.55 -0.29 28.69
CA GLY A 342 1.65 0.08 30.11
C GLY A 342 2.79 -0.59 30.89
N GLU A 343 3.43 -1.65 30.34
CA GLU A 343 4.59 -2.30 30.92
C GLU A 343 5.91 -1.58 30.59
N VAL A 344 5.90 -0.69 29.58
CA VAL A 344 7.10 0.02 29.12
C VAL A 344 7.30 1.30 29.92
N HIS A 345 8.33 1.31 30.76
CA HIS A 345 8.77 2.54 31.40
C HIS A 345 9.53 3.41 30.41
N LEU A 346 8.87 4.46 29.91
CA LEU A 346 9.50 5.42 29.02
C LEU A 346 10.49 6.30 29.81
N HIS A 347 11.78 6.20 29.48
CA HIS A 347 12.74 7.20 29.93
C HIS A 347 12.35 8.58 29.37
N GLU A 348 12.52 9.62 30.16
CA GLU A 348 12.14 11.00 29.78
C GLU A 348 12.73 11.42 28.43
N GLU A 349 13.95 11.03 28.16
CA GLU A 349 14.64 11.28 26.87
C GLU A 349 13.88 10.64 25.68
N VAL A 350 13.49 9.38 25.79
CA VAL A 350 12.75 8.67 24.71
C VAL A 350 11.39 9.31 24.49
N ASN A 351 10.70 9.69 25.56
CA ASN A 351 9.40 10.37 25.48
C ASN A 351 9.52 11.74 24.79
N ASN A 352 10.55 12.50 25.08
CA ASN A 352 10.82 13.78 24.42
C ASN A 352 11.16 13.59 22.94
N ASN A 353 11.94 12.56 22.60
CA ASN A 353 12.26 12.23 21.21
C ASN A 353 10.99 11.83 20.43
N ILE A 354 10.07 11.06 21.01
CA ILE A 354 8.78 10.72 20.38
C ILE A 354 7.95 11.98 20.13
N LYS A 355 7.87 12.90 21.09
CA LYS A 355 7.13 14.17 20.92
C LYS A 355 7.73 15.04 19.81
N ASN A 356 9.05 15.16 19.77
CA ASN A 356 9.75 15.92 18.73
C ASN A 356 9.52 15.27 17.35
N LEU A 357 9.65 13.95 17.26
CA LEU A 357 9.42 13.19 16.04
C LEU A 357 7.97 13.36 15.54
N LYS A 358 6.97 13.33 16.42
CA LYS A 358 5.57 13.62 16.04
C LYS A 358 5.45 14.98 15.33
N GLY A 359 6.03 16.02 15.91
CA GLY A 359 6.01 17.36 15.30
C GLY A 359 6.72 17.43 13.94
N LEU A 360 7.85 16.73 13.78
CA LEU A 360 8.58 16.66 12.52
C LEU A 360 7.76 15.93 11.44
N VAL A 361 7.16 14.79 11.78
CA VAL A 361 6.34 13.98 10.88
C VAL A 361 5.10 14.74 10.44
N ASP A 362 4.37 15.38 11.37
CA ASP A 362 3.20 16.19 11.06
C ASP A 362 3.54 17.33 10.10
N ALA A 363 4.65 18.02 10.33
CA ALA A 363 5.09 19.11 9.46
C ALA A 363 5.52 18.61 8.08
N ALA A 364 6.25 17.51 8.00
CA ALA A 364 6.68 16.91 6.73
C ALA A 364 5.48 16.37 5.94
N PHE A 365 4.59 15.62 6.59
CA PHE A 365 3.41 15.04 5.95
C PHE A 365 2.42 16.12 5.47
N THR A 366 2.20 17.17 6.26
CA THR A 366 1.34 18.29 5.86
C THR A 366 1.83 18.95 4.58
N LYS A 367 3.13 19.23 4.47
CA LYS A 367 3.72 19.79 3.25
C LYS A 367 3.56 18.86 2.06
N TRP A 368 3.83 17.58 2.27
CA TRP A 368 3.73 16.56 1.23
C TRP A 368 2.28 16.38 0.76
N ILE A 369 1.30 16.29 1.67
CA ILE A 369 -0.11 16.07 1.33
C ILE A 369 -0.69 17.24 0.54
N VAL A 370 -0.38 18.48 0.93
CA VAL A 370 -0.83 19.68 0.20
C VAL A 370 -0.33 19.67 -1.24
N LYS A 371 0.88 19.18 -1.48
CA LYS A 371 1.52 19.17 -2.79
C LYS A 371 1.13 17.96 -3.65
N ARG A 372 1.02 16.77 -3.05
CA ARG A 372 0.97 15.49 -3.77
C ARG A 372 -0.39 14.80 -3.76
N TYR A 373 -1.20 15.01 -2.72
CA TYR A 373 -2.42 14.24 -2.48
C TYR A 373 -3.40 14.26 -3.65
N ALA A 374 -3.63 15.43 -4.25
CA ALA A 374 -4.54 15.55 -5.38
C ALA A 374 -4.08 14.75 -6.62
N GLY A 375 -2.76 14.45 -6.74
CA GLY A 375 -2.21 13.59 -7.79
C GLY A 375 -2.56 12.12 -7.61
N LEU A 376 -2.74 11.67 -6.37
CA LEU A 376 -2.99 10.26 -6.06
C LEU A 376 -4.34 9.76 -6.58
N ILE A 377 -5.32 10.65 -6.70
CA ILE A 377 -6.69 10.34 -7.14
C ILE A 377 -6.73 9.68 -8.52
N ASN A 378 -5.83 10.12 -9.40
CA ASN A 378 -5.77 9.68 -10.80
C ASN A 378 -4.77 8.54 -11.04
N LEU A 379 -4.13 8.02 -10.00
CA LEU A 379 -3.23 6.88 -10.15
C LEU A 379 -4.00 5.61 -10.52
N PRO A 380 -3.35 4.64 -11.19
CA PRO A 380 -3.97 3.35 -11.50
C PRO A 380 -4.48 2.67 -10.22
N PRO A 381 -5.61 1.94 -10.28
CA PRO A 381 -6.15 1.24 -9.11
C PRO A 381 -5.36 -0.03 -8.75
N VAL A 382 -4.30 -0.37 -9.48
CA VAL A 382 -3.43 -1.52 -9.21
C VAL A 382 -1.96 -1.10 -9.32
N PRO A 383 -1.21 -1.17 -8.21
CA PRO A 383 -1.68 -1.43 -6.84
C PRO A 383 -2.58 -0.29 -6.35
N PRO A 384 -3.52 -0.54 -5.41
CA PRO A 384 -4.38 0.50 -4.90
C PRO A 384 -3.58 1.53 -4.08
N VAL A 385 -3.85 2.81 -4.30
CA VAL A 385 -3.17 3.91 -3.59
C VAL A 385 -4.15 4.69 -2.71
N MET A 386 -5.41 4.78 -3.15
CA MET A 386 -6.49 5.48 -2.46
C MET A 386 -7.64 4.52 -2.15
N LEU A 387 -8.47 4.85 -1.16
CA LEU A 387 -9.61 4.02 -0.76
C LEU A 387 -10.55 3.67 -1.92
N HIS A 388 -10.85 4.59 -2.82
CA HIS A 388 -11.74 4.33 -3.98
C HIS A 388 -11.11 3.39 -5.03
N HIS A 389 -9.83 3.09 -4.95
CA HIS A 389 -9.20 2.09 -5.80
C HIS A 389 -9.48 0.65 -5.35
N LEU A 390 -9.84 0.44 -4.08
CA LEU A 390 -9.97 -0.91 -3.51
C LEU A 390 -10.97 -1.79 -4.25
N THR A 391 -12.17 -1.32 -4.48
CA THR A 391 -13.22 -2.10 -5.14
C THR A 391 -12.84 -2.41 -6.59
N ARG A 392 -12.19 -1.48 -7.28
CA ARG A 392 -11.63 -1.71 -8.63
C ARG A 392 -10.49 -2.73 -8.62
N TYR A 393 -9.67 -2.74 -7.58
CA TYR A 393 -8.63 -3.74 -7.37
C TYR A 393 -9.22 -5.13 -7.16
N LEU A 394 -10.26 -5.26 -6.32
CA LEU A 394 -10.97 -6.51 -6.09
C LEU A 394 -11.59 -7.07 -7.39
N ALA A 395 -12.21 -6.20 -8.19
CA ALA A 395 -12.79 -6.61 -9.46
C ALA A 395 -11.75 -7.21 -10.41
N ARG A 396 -10.52 -6.65 -10.44
CA ARG A 396 -9.43 -7.21 -11.26
C ARG A 396 -8.95 -8.57 -10.76
N HIS A 397 -8.89 -8.78 -9.46
CA HIS A 397 -8.54 -10.09 -8.88
C HIS A 397 -9.55 -11.18 -9.25
N LEU A 398 -10.85 -10.86 -9.24
CA LEU A 398 -11.89 -11.79 -9.68
C LEU A 398 -11.76 -12.19 -11.15
N VAL A 399 -11.24 -11.30 -12.00
CA VAL A 399 -11.06 -11.58 -13.43
C VAL A 399 -9.75 -12.33 -13.72
N ASN A 400 -8.64 -11.94 -13.05
CA ASN A 400 -7.30 -12.38 -13.42
C ASN A 400 -6.80 -13.60 -12.63
N ASP A 401 -7.20 -13.78 -11.36
CA ASP A 401 -6.53 -14.67 -10.42
C ASP A 401 -7.30 -15.96 -10.12
N SER A 402 -8.27 -16.34 -10.92
CA SER A 402 -9.11 -17.55 -10.69
C SER A 402 -9.84 -17.54 -9.31
N ILE A 403 -9.96 -16.37 -8.68
CA ILE A 403 -10.69 -16.18 -7.44
C ILE A 403 -12.19 -16.18 -7.78
N SER A 404 -12.95 -17.03 -7.11
CA SER A 404 -14.38 -17.17 -7.39
C SER A 404 -15.27 -16.31 -6.49
N LYS A 405 -14.80 -16.00 -5.28
CA LYS A 405 -15.55 -15.25 -4.26
C LYS A 405 -14.64 -14.28 -3.50
N VAL A 406 -15.14 -13.08 -3.24
CA VAL A 406 -14.43 -12.00 -2.52
C VAL A 406 -15.28 -11.45 -1.39
N ALA A 407 -14.68 -11.27 -0.22
CA ALA A 407 -15.25 -10.54 0.91
C ALA A 407 -14.37 -9.33 1.26
N LEU A 408 -14.96 -8.14 1.23
CA LEU A 408 -14.35 -6.91 1.70
C LEU A 408 -14.89 -6.57 3.10
N LEU A 409 -14.03 -6.65 4.11
CA LEU A 409 -14.31 -6.24 5.47
C LEU A 409 -13.83 -4.81 5.67
N VAL A 410 -14.73 -3.89 5.90
CA VAL A 410 -14.41 -2.50 6.24
C VAL A 410 -14.59 -2.31 7.74
N VAL A 411 -13.50 -2.14 8.47
CA VAL A 411 -13.53 -1.91 9.93
C VAL A 411 -13.51 -0.40 10.16
N ASP A 412 -14.64 0.13 10.61
CA ASP A 412 -14.85 1.56 10.83
C ASP A 412 -13.89 2.10 11.90
N GLY A 413 -13.13 3.14 11.54
CA GLY A 413 -12.23 3.85 12.43
C GLY A 413 -10.96 3.10 12.83
N LEU A 414 -10.61 1.98 12.20
CA LEU A 414 -9.44 1.18 12.56
C LEU A 414 -8.14 1.86 12.11
N SER A 415 -7.30 2.24 13.05
CA SER A 415 -5.94 2.73 12.77
C SER A 415 -4.94 1.59 12.53
N LEU A 416 -3.81 1.90 11.89
CA LEU A 416 -2.80 0.90 11.54
C LEU A 416 -2.16 0.24 12.76
N ASP A 417 -1.90 0.99 13.83
CA ASP A 417 -1.40 0.47 15.11
C ASP A 417 -2.36 -0.53 15.74
N GLN A 418 -3.66 -0.27 15.68
CA GLN A 418 -4.70 -1.17 16.16
C GLN A 418 -4.82 -2.43 15.28
N TRP A 419 -4.63 -2.29 13.96
CA TRP A 419 -4.53 -3.44 13.07
C TRP A 419 -3.38 -4.37 13.47
N LEU A 420 -2.20 -3.83 13.81
CA LEU A 420 -1.06 -4.64 14.24
C LEU A 420 -1.41 -5.47 15.49
N ILE A 421 -2.17 -4.91 16.43
CA ILE A 421 -2.65 -5.62 17.63
C ILE A 421 -3.63 -6.75 17.26
N ILE A 422 -4.62 -6.45 16.41
CA ILE A 422 -5.60 -7.46 15.96
C ILE A 422 -4.90 -8.60 15.24
N ARG A 423 -3.98 -8.28 14.34
CA ARG A 423 -3.21 -9.26 13.57
C ARG A 423 -2.39 -10.17 14.48
N GLU A 424 -1.71 -9.59 15.50
CA GLU A 424 -0.96 -10.37 16.49
C GLU A 424 -1.86 -11.35 17.24
N GLU A 425 -3.01 -10.91 17.72
CA GLU A 425 -3.96 -11.76 18.44
C GLU A 425 -4.56 -12.86 17.57
N LEU A 426 -4.89 -12.56 16.32
CA LEU A 426 -5.38 -13.56 15.36
C LEU A 426 -4.32 -14.61 15.04
N ALA A 427 -3.06 -14.20 14.85
CA ALA A 427 -1.94 -15.10 14.61
C ALA A 427 -1.64 -16.02 15.81
N LEU A 428 -1.83 -15.53 17.05
CA LEU A 428 -1.68 -16.33 18.27
C LEU A 428 -2.80 -17.37 18.41
N GLN A 429 -4.01 -17.07 17.94
CA GLN A 429 -5.15 -17.98 18.02
C GLN A 429 -5.11 -19.09 16.97
N LYS A 430 -4.55 -18.81 15.80
CA LYS A 430 -4.43 -19.75 14.68
C LYS A 430 -3.18 -19.49 13.86
N THR A 431 -2.28 -20.44 13.83
CA THR A 431 -0.97 -20.32 13.17
C THR A 431 -1.04 -20.43 11.64
N ASP A 432 -2.18 -20.86 11.08
CA ASP A 432 -2.35 -21.10 9.65
C ASP A 432 -2.85 -19.86 8.88
N TYR A 433 -3.02 -18.72 9.55
CA TYR A 433 -3.40 -17.47 8.88
C TYR A 433 -2.16 -16.80 8.27
N TYR A 434 -2.27 -16.47 6.99
CA TYR A 434 -1.29 -15.68 6.26
C TYR A 434 -1.86 -14.29 5.98
N PHE A 435 -1.15 -13.26 6.39
CA PHE A 435 -1.56 -11.87 6.23
C PHE A 435 -0.67 -11.16 5.22
N HIS A 436 -1.26 -10.61 4.18
CA HIS A 436 -0.61 -9.71 3.24
C HIS A 436 -0.96 -8.27 3.60
N ASP A 437 -0.04 -7.56 4.25
CA ASP A 437 -0.26 -6.16 4.60
C ASP A 437 0.04 -5.25 3.41
N SER A 438 -0.89 -4.36 3.12
CA SER A 438 -0.70 -3.23 2.20
C SER A 438 -1.32 -1.97 2.78
N MET A 439 -1.13 -0.83 2.13
CA MET A 439 -1.63 0.45 2.62
C MET A 439 -2.29 1.24 1.50
N VAL A 440 -3.27 2.06 1.89
CA VAL A 440 -3.92 3.03 1.02
C VAL A 440 -4.14 4.32 1.80
N PHE A 441 -4.18 5.45 1.09
CA PHE A 441 -4.55 6.72 1.70
C PHE A 441 -6.06 6.83 1.89
N GLY A 442 -6.46 7.31 3.06
CA GLY A 442 -7.82 7.76 3.34
C GLY A 442 -8.18 9.03 2.59
N TRP A 443 -9.47 9.31 2.47
CA TRP A 443 -9.93 10.60 1.97
C TRP A 443 -9.74 11.71 3.01
N VAL A 444 -9.37 12.89 2.54
CA VAL A 444 -9.31 14.11 3.35
C VAL A 444 -10.45 15.03 2.92
N PRO A 445 -11.36 15.37 3.84
CA PRO A 445 -11.41 15.04 5.28
C PRO A 445 -11.73 13.56 5.53
N SER A 446 -11.05 12.99 6.56
CA SER A 446 -11.17 11.57 6.93
C SER A 446 -12.44 11.30 7.73
N THR A 447 -13.58 11.37 7.09
CA THR A 447 -14.90 11.12 7.68
C THR A 447 -15.52 9.84 7.14
N THR A 448 -16.23 9.11 7.98
CA THR A 448 -16.88 7.84 7.65
C THR A 448 -17.74 7.93 6.36
N PRO A 449 -18.67 8.90 6.22
CA PRO A 449 -19.53 8.92 5.04
C PRO A 449 -18.79 9.10 3.73
N ILE A 450 -17.75 9.93 3.71
CA ILE A 450 -16.94 10.18 2.50
C ILE A 450 -16.12 8.94 2.15
N SER A 451 -15.38 8.41 3.13
CA SER A 451 -14.44 7.32 2.91
C SER A 451 -15.14 6.01 2.57
N ARG A 452 -16.18 5.63 3.31
CA ARG A 452 -16.91 4.38 3.08
C ARG A 452 -17.67 4.39 1.76
N GLN A 453 -18.35 5.49 1.42
CA GLN A 453 -18.99 5.60 0.11
C GLN A 453 -17.96 5.52 -1.03
N ALA A 454 -16.77 6.14 -0.89
CA ALA A 454 -15.72 6.04 -1.89
C ALA A 454 -15.22 4.59 -2.07
N ILE A 455 -15.08 3.83 -0.97
CA ILE A 455 -14.74 2.41 -1.01
C ILE A 455 -15.80 1.64 -1.80
N PHE A 456 -17.07 1.72 -1.39
CA PHE A 456 -18.14 0.91 -1.96
C PHE A 456 -18.55 1.31 -3.37
N ALA A 457 -18.46 2.61 -3.71
CA ALA A 457 -18.70 3.11 -5.05
C ALA A 457 -17.53 2.82 -6.02
N GLY A 458 -16.32 2.59 -5.51
CA GLY A 458 -15.11 2.55 -6.35
C GLY A 458 -14.82 3.88 -7.05
N LYS A 459 -15.32 5.02 -6.53
CA LYS A 459 -15.32 6.33 -7.16
C LYS A 459 -14.88 7.43 -6.19
N PRO A 460 -14.22 8.50 -6.69
CA PRO A 460 -13.96 9.71 -5.90
C PRO A 460 -15.25 10.39 -5.41
N PRO A 461 -15.21 11.11 -4.27
CA PRO A 461 -16.38 11.77 -3.68
C PRO A 461 -17.12 12.76 -4.58
N ILE A 462 -16.46 13.29 -5.59
CA ILE A 462 -17.09 14.18 -6.58
C ILE A 462 -18.28 13.54 -7.32
N PHE A 463 -18.37 12.21 -7.35
CA PHE A 463 -19.45 11.48 -8.02
C PHE A 463 -20.68 11.24 -7.13
N PHE A 464 -20.60 11.60 -5.84
CA PHE A 464 -21.73 11.47 -4.90
C PHE A 464 -21.86 12.68 -3.95
N PRO A 465 -21.84 13.93 -4.45
CA PRO A 465 -21.79 15.12 -3.61
C PRO A 465 -23.02 15.25 -2.70
N ASP A 466 -24.18 14.76 -3.13
CA ASP A 466 -25.44 14.87 -2.38
C ASP A 466 -25.56 13.87 -1.22
N SER A 467 -24.65 12.92 -1.10
CA SER A 467 -24.71 11.87 -0.07
C SER A 467 -23.50 11.85 0.87
N ILE A 468 -22.61 12.81 0.77
CA ILE A 468 -21.37 12.88 1.59
C ILE A 468 -21.63 13.00 3.10
N TYR A 469 -22.88 13.19 3.51
CA TYR A 469 -23.28 13.34 4.92
C TYR A 469 -23.77 12.05 5.58
N SER A 470 -24.05 11.02 4.79
CA SER A 470 -24.71 9.78 5.26
C SER A 470 -24.08 8.55 4.65
N THR A 471 -24.16 7.43 5.36
CA THR A 471 -23.75 6.10 4.89
C THR A 471 -24.91 5.30 4.28
N ASP A 472 -26.08 5.90 4.10
CA ASP A 472 -27.31 5.18 3.71
C ASP A 472 -27.28 4.66 2.26
N LYS A 473 -26.46 5.30 1.41
CA LYS A 473 -26.32 4.91 -0.01
C LYS A 473 -25.24 3.85 -0.27
N GLU A 474 -24.50 3.42 0.74
CA GLU A 474 -23.45 2.41 0.59
C GLU A 474 -23.94 1.11 -0.07
N PRO A 475 -25.08 0.50 0.35
CA PRO A 475 -25.58 -0.71 -0.29
C PRO A 475 -25.88 -0.51 -1.79
N MET A 476 -26.44 0.65 -2.13
CA MET A 476 -26.76 1.00 -3.51
C MET A 476 -25.48 1.15 -4.35
N PHE A 477 -24.47 1.85 -3.83
CA PHE A 477 -23.19 2.03 -4.55
C PHE A 477 -22.45 0.71 -4.73
N TRP A 478 -22.46 -0.14 -3.71
CA TRP A 478 -21.86 -1.47 -3.79
C TRP A 478 -22.55 -2.33 -4.86
N ALA A 479 -23.87 -2.39 -4.83
CA ALA A 479 -24.64 -3.14 -5.82
C ALA A 479 -24.44 -2.58 -7.24
N GLN A 480 -24.46 -1.26 -7.40
CA GLN A 480 -24.27 -0.61 -8.70
C GLN A 480 -22.88 -0.91 -9.27
N PHE A 481 -21.82 -0.75 -8.48
CA PHE A 481 -20.44 -1.02 -8.93
C PHE A 481 -20.33 -2.44 -9.51
N TRP A 482 -20.81 -3.44 -8.77
CA TRP A 482 -20.69 -4.83 -9.20
C TRP A 482 -21.62 -5.19 -10.35
N THR A 483 -22.77 -4.55 -10.44
CA THR A 483 -23.65 -4.67 -11.62
C THR A 483 -22.95 -4.11 -12.87
N ASP A 484 -22.25 -2.99 -12.76
CA ASP A 484 -21.45 -2.41 -13.84
C ASP A 484 -20.27 -3.32 -14.26
N GLN A 485 -19.79 -4.17 -13.35
CA GLN A 485 -18.81 -5.23 -13.63
C GLN A 485 -19.43 -6.54 -14.18
N GLY A 486 -20.74 -6.59 -14.39
CA GLY A 486 -21.46 -7.71 -14.97
C GLY A 486 -21.98 -8.76 -13.98
N PHE A 487 -21.94 -8.49 -12.68
CA PHE A 487 -22.48 -9.38 -11.65
C PHE A 487 -23.99 -9.15 -11.45
N MET A 488 -24.72 -10.23 -11.17
CA MET A 488 -26.15 -10.16 -10.90
C MET A 488 -26.42 -9.71 -9.45
N PRO A 489 -27.55 -9.02 -9.18
CA PRO A 489 -27.87 -8.56 -7.82
C PRO A 489 -27.86 -9.66 -6.75
N GLY A 490 -28.23 -10.90 -7.10
CA GLY A 490 -28.21 -12.06 -6.18
C GLY A 490 -26.80 -12.57 -5.85
N GLU A 491 -25.76 -12.13 -6.56
CA GLU A 491 -24.35 -12.49 -6.28
C GLU A 491 -23.70 -11.52 -5.30
N VAL A 492 -24.31 -10.35 -5.06
CA VAL A 492 -23.73 -9.23 -4.30
C VAL A 492 -24.44 -9.07 -2.96
N VAL A 493 -23.69 -9.19 -1.88
CA VAL A 493 -24.18 -9.06 -0.50
C VAL A 493 -23.57 -7.83 0.14
N TYR A 494 -24.37 -7.07 0.89
CA TYR A 494 -23.89 -5.96 1.73
C TYR A 494 -24.52 -6.07 3.12
N VAL A 495 -23.69 -6.05 4.17
CA VAL A 495 -24.15 -6.07 5.57
C VAL A 495 -23.33 -5.10 6.39
N LYS A 496 -23.98 -4.26 7.21
CA LYS A 496 -23.33 -3.34 8.16
C LYS A 496 -23.77 -3.60 9.60
N GLY A 497 -23.05 -3.03 10.55
CA GLY A 497 -23.35 -3.18 11.98
C GLY A 497 -22.78 -4.43 12.60
N LEU A 498 -21.77 -5.03 11.97
CA LEU A 498 -21.06 -6.19 12.47
C LEU A 498 -20.04 -5.80 13.55
N GLY A 499 -19.62 -6.78 14.37
CA GLY A 499 -18.53 -6.57 15.35
C GLY A 499 -18.75 -7.24 16.70
N ASP A 500 -19.98 -7.59 17.01
CA ASP A 500 -20.38 -8.37 18.19
C ASP A 500 -21.72 -9.10 17.92
N GLY A 501 -22.14 -9.94 18.86
CA GLY A 501 -23.39 -10.70 18.75
C GLY A 501 -23.27 -12.00 17.96
N SER A 502 -24.40 -12.46 17.37
CA SER A 502 -24.45 -13.68 16.57
C SER A 502 -24.08 -13.41 15.11
N LEU A 503 -23.50 -14.43 14.47
CA LEU A 503 -23.22 -14.45 13.02
C LEU A 503 -24.31 -15.21 12.23
N ASP A 504 -25.41 -15.64 12.87
CA ASP A 504 -26.41 -16.51 12.25
C ASP A 504 -27.08 -15.87 11.04
N ASP A 505 -27.52 -14.61 11.14
CA ASP A 505 -28.16 -13.89 10.05
C ASP A 505 -27.20 -13.67 8.86
N LEU A 506 -25.95 -13.35 9.15
CA LEU A 506 -24.91 -13.23 8.13
C LEU A 506 -24.61 -14.59 7.49
N SER A 507 -24.55 -15.64 8.30
CA SER A 507 -24.34 -17.02 7.85
C SER A 507 -25.46 -17.46 6.90
N GLU A 508 -26.72 -17.16 7.22
CA GLU A 508 -27.89 -17.43 6.36
C GLU A 508 -27.77 -16.67 5.04
N THR A 509 -27.50 -15.37 5.10
CA THR A 509 -27.35 -14.51 3.91
C THR A 509 -26.24 -15.02 2.97
N LEU A 510 -25.07 -15.39 3.52
CA LEU A 510 -23.93 -15.88 2.74
C LEU A 510 -24.07 -17.35 2.29
N SER A 511 -25.06 -18.08 2.82
CA SER A 511 -25.36 -19.45 2.41
C SER A 511 -26.12 -19.52 1.08
N HIS A 512 -26.56 -18.37 0.54
CA HIS A 512 -27.18 -18.34 -0.78
C HIS A 512 -26.17 -18.82 -1.85
N PRO A 513 -26.53 -19.83 -2.69
CA PRO A 513 -25.58 -20.44 -3.61
C PRO A 513 -24.93 -19.47 -4.61
N GLN A 514 -25.60 -18.37 -4.91
CA GLN A 514 -25.11 -17.35 -5.84
C GLN A 514 -24.22 -16.30 -5.18
N ALA A 515 -24.15 -16.21 -3.83
CA ALA A 515 -23.35 -15.22 -3.14
C ALA A 515 -21.85 -15.36 -3.47
N ARG A 516 -21.29 -14.36 -4.14
CA ARG A 516 -19.91 -14.33 -4.60
C ARG A 516 -19.13 -13.13 -4.09
N ILE A 517 -19.83 -12.06 -3.79
CA ILE A 517 -19.25 -10.77 -3.43
C ILE A 517 -19.92 -10.27 -2.16
N ALA A 518 -19.12 -10.10 -1.10
CA ALA A 518 -19.59 -9.63 0.19
C ALA A 518 -18.92 -8.32 0.58
N GLY A 519 -19.69 -7.26 0.81
CA GLY A 519 -19.28 -6.01 1.45
C GLY A 519 -19.76 -5.99 2.89
N LEU A 520 -18.85 -6.04 3.84
CA LEU A 520 -19.14 -6.22 5.27
C LEU A 520 -18.55 -5.06 6.07
N VAL A 521 -19.37 -4.39 6.88
CA VAL A 521 -18.93 -3.27 7.73
C VAL A 521 -18.96 -3.68 9.19
N ILE A 522 -17.80 -3.55 9.83
CA ILE A 522 -17.57 -3.82 11.25
C ILE A 522 -17.39 -2.47 11.97
N ASP A 523 -18.35 -2.09 12.83
CA ASP A 523 -18.35 -0.80 13.52
C ASP A 523 -17.87 -0.88 14.99
N LYS A 524 -17.28 -2.01 15.38
CA LYS A 524 -16.88 -2.26 16.77
C LYS A 524 -15.75 -1.34 17.24
N VAL A 525 -14.77 -1.06 16.38
CA VAL A 525 -13.62 -0.21 16.75
C VAL A 525 -14.07 1.24 16.93
N ASP A 526 -14.93 1.73 16.05
CA ASP A 526 -15.54 3.06 16.18
C ASP A 526 -16.37 3.19 17.47
N LYS A 527 -17.19 2.20 17.79
CA LYS A 527 -17.95 2.16 19.06
C LYS A 527 -17.03 2.16 20.30
N ILE A 528 -15.92 1.43 20.26
CA ILE A 528 -14.92 1.44 21.34
C ILE A 528 -14.32 2.85 21.46
N MET A 529 -13.94 3.46 20.34
CA MET A 529 -13.33 4.79 20.30
C MET A 529 -14.23 5.86 20.92
N HIS A 530 -15.51 5.88 20.56
CA HIS A 530 -16.48 6.84 21.09
C HIS A 530 -16.73 6.70 22.61
N GLY A 531 -16.47 5.54 23.19
CA GLY A 531 -16.55 5.30 24.64
C GLY A 531 -15.20 5.42 25.37
N MET A 532 -14.12 5.82 24.69
CA MET A 532 -12.77 5.75 25.26
C MET A 532 -12.40 7.02 26.03
N GLU A 533 -12.06 6.86 27.32
CA GLU A 533 -11.57 7.92 28.21
C GLU A 533 -10.09 7.74 28.61
N LEU A 534 -9.52 6.57 28.30
CA LEU A 534 -8.18 6.18 28.77
C LEU A 534 -7.07 6.38 27.71
N GLY A 535 -7.33 7.19 26.68
CA GLY A 535 -6.39 7.50 25.63
C GLY A 535 -5.98 6.29 24.78
N THR A 536 -4.84 6.42 24.10
CA THR A 536 -4.33 5.40 23.17
C THR A 536 -4.09 4.04 23.84
N ALA A 537 -3.54 4.02 25.06
CA ALA A 537 -3.29 2.76 25.78
C ALA A 537 -4.59 2.02 26.13
N GLY A 538 -5.63 2.75 26.54
CA GLY A 538 -6.95 2.20 26.80
C GLY A 538 -7.59 1.64 25.52
N MET A 539 -7.46 2.36 24.41
CA MET A 539 -7.93 1.95 23.10
C MET A 539 -7.27 0.63 22.66
N HIS A 540 -5.95 0.54 22.75
CA HIS A 540 -5.19 -0.68 22.42
C HIS A 540 -5.63 -1.87 23.26
N ASN A 541 -5.83 -1.68 24.56
CA ASN A 541 -6.30 -2.75 25.45
C ASN A 541 -7.70 -3.24 25.06
N GLN A 542 -8.64 -2.35 24.78
CA GLN A 542 -9.99 -2.71 24.37
C GLN A 542 -10.03 -3.42 23.01
N VAL A 543 -9.24 -2.96 22.04
CA VAL A 543 -9.10 -3.60 20.73
C VAL A 543 -8.50 -4.99 20.89
N ARG A 544 -7.47 -5.16 21.74
CA ARG A 544 -6.88 -6.46 22.05
C ARG A 544 -7.91 -7.41 22.67
N GLN A 545 -8.67 -6.96 23.66
CA GLN A 545 -9.72 -7.76 24.29
C GLN A 545 -10.79 -8.18 23.29
N TRP A 546 -11.19 -7.29 22.37
CA TRP A 546 -12.12 -7.64 21.31
C TRP A 546 -11.55 -8.67 20.34
N ALA A 547 -10.31 -8.52 19.91
CA ALA A 547 -9.64 -9.48 19.01
C ALA A 547 -9.47 -10.87 19.64
N GLN A 548 -9.32 -10.94 20.98
CA GLN A 548 -9.27 -12.21 21.74
C GLN A 548 -10.63 -12.91 21.82
N GLN A 549 -11.72 -12.19 21.63
CA GLN A 549 -13.07 -12.79 21.58
C GLN A 549 -13.22 -13.63 20.31
N PRO A 550 -14.07 -14.66 20.33
CA PRO A 550 -14.21 -15.58 19.19
C PRO A 550 -14.85 -14.93 17.96
N TYR A 551 -15.50 -13.76 18.08
CA TYR A 551 -16.31 -13.16 17.04
C TYR A 551 -15.54 -12.95 15.71
N LEU A 552 -14.44 -12.20 15.76
CA LEU A 552 -13.67 -11.86 14.55
C LEU A 552 -13.07 -13.12 13.90
N ARG A 553 -12.55 -14.03 14.71
CA ARG A 553 -12.05 -15.33 14.24
C ARG A 553 -13.16 -16.15 13.59
N SER A 554 -14.32 -16.27 14.24
CA SER A 554 -15.45 -17.02 13.69
C SER A 554 -15.98 -16.42 12.39
N LEU A 555 -15.97 -15.08 12.25
CA LEU A 555 -16.32 -14.39 11.01
C LEU A 555 -15.33 -14.75 9.89
N ILE A 556 -14.03 -14.69 10.17
CA ILE A 556 -12.97 -15.03 9.20
C ILE A 556 -13.09 -16.51 8.78
N GLU A 557 -13.18 -17.42 9.74
CA GLU A 557 -13.32 -18.85 9.47
C GLU A 557 -14.59 -19.15 8.65
N MET A 558 -15.70 -18.55 9.00
CA MET A 558 -16.96 -18.70 8.26
C MET A 558 -16.84 -18.26 6.78
N LEU A 559 -16.13 -17.19 6.51
CA LEU A 559 -15.88 -16.71 5.15
C LEU A 559 -14.93 -17.63 4.39
N LEU A 560 -13.82 -18.04 5.02
CA LEU A 560 -12.85 -18.97 4.42
C LEU A 560 -13.48 -20.32 4.09
N ASP A 561 -14.30 -20.89 4.99
CA ASP A 561 -15.00 -22.16 4.79
C ASP A 561 -15.98 -22.10 3.62
N ARG A 562 -16.48 -20.89 3.29
CA ARG A 562 -17.35 -20.66 2.12
C ARG A 562 -16.59 -20.33 0.83
N GLY A 563 -15.25 -20.35 0.90
CA GLY A 563 -14.37 -20.10 -0.24
C GLY A 563 -14.20 -18.63 -0.60
N PHE A 564 -14.44 -17.71 0.33
CA PHE A 564 -14.14 -16.30 0.11
C PHE A 564 -12.67 -16.00 0.32
N HIS A 565 -12.08 -15.23 -0.61
CA HIS A 565 -10.85 -14.49 -0.37
C HIS A 565 -11.17 -13.21 0.39
N ILE A 566 -10.50 -13.01 1.53
CA ILE A 566 -10.83 -11.94 2.46
C ILE A 566 -9.86 -10.77 2.26
N PHE A 567 -10.42 -9.59 2.06
CA PHE A 567 -9.71 -8.32 2.09
C PHE A 567 -10.26 -7.50 3.26
N LEU A 568 -9.37 -7.03 4.14
CA LEU A 568 -9.73 -6.20 5.27
C LEU A 568 -9.13 -4.80 5.07
N THR A 569 -9.91 -3.78 5.27
CA THR A 569 -9.50 -2.37 5.21
C THR A 569 -10.16 -1.55 6.30
N SER A 570 -9.73 -0.31 6.44
CA SER A 570 -10.43 0.72 7.21
C SER A 570 -10.83 1.87 6.29
N ASP A 571 -11.82 2.63 6.70
CA ASP A 571 -12.24 3.88 6.03
C ASP A 571 -11.42 5.08 6.51
N HIS A 572 -11.02 5.10 7.78
CA HIS A 572 -10.09 6.06 8.39
C HIS A 572 -9.50 5.45 9.68
N GLY A 573 -8.52 6.15 10.26
CA GLY A 573 -8.01 5.84 11.60
C GLY A 573 -8.69 6.67 12.68
N ASN A 574 -8.17 6.54 13.89
CA ASN A 574 -8.53 7.38 15.02
C ASN A 574 -7.27 7.93 15.70
N ILE A 575 -7.41 9.03 16.44
CA ILE A 575 -6.32 9.68 17.14
C ILE A 575 -6.85 10.30 18.43
N GLU A 576 -6.04 10.22 19.48
CA GLU A 576 -6.29 10.94 20.72
C GLU A 576 -6.17 12.44 20.50
N ALA A 577 -7.15 13.20 20.98
CA ALA A 577 -7.21 14.65 20.83
C ALA A 577 -7.63 15.32 22.14
N GLU A 578 -7.12 16.52 22.37
CA GLU A 578 -7.50 17.36 23.50
C GLU A 578 -8.44 18.48 23.01
N GLY A 579 -9.57 18.66 23.71
CA GLY A 579 -10.55 19.67 23.36
C GLY A 579 -10.04 21.07 23.68
N CYS A 580 -10.07 21.98 22.70
CA CYS A 580 -9.70 23.40 22.88
C CYS A 580 -10.89 24.36 22.95
N GLY A 581 -12.10 23.82 23.13
CA GLY A 581 -13.36 24.61 23.22
C GLY A 581 -14.11 24.64 21.88
N ARG A 582 -15.27 25.30 21.87
CA ARG A 582 -16.09 25.48 20.67
C ARG A 582 -15.77 26.80 20.00
N PRO A 583 -15.49 26.84 18.69
CA PRO A 583 -15.38 28.09 17.97
C PRO A 583 -16.73 28.81 17.98
N ALA A 584 -16.71 30.15 18.14
CA ALA A 584 -17.89 30.99 18.02
C ALA A 584 -18.26 31.13 16.54
N GLU A 585 -19.12 30.23 16.04
CA GLU A 585 -19.55 30.23 14.65
C GLU A 585 -20.71 31.20 14.46
N GLY A 586 -20.49 32.27 13.70
CA GLY A 586 -21.55 33.22 13.32
C GLY A 586 -22.49 32.71 12.26
N VAL A 587 -22.27 31.54 11.67
CA VAL A 587 -23.01 30.94 10.55
C VAL A 587 -23.38 29.51 10.86
N VAL A 588 -24.55 29.07 10.38
CA VAL A 588 -25.01 27.69 10.51
C VAL A 588 -24.27 26.82 9.49
N ALA A 589 -23.46 25.88 9.97
CA ALA A 589 -22.88 24.83 9.14
C ALA A 589 -23.94 23.74 8.85
N ASP A 590 -23.97 23.20 7.63
CA ASP A 590 -24.85 22.08 7.25
C ASP A 590 -24.52 20.83 8.03
N LEU A 591 -23.20 20.56 8.22
CA LEU A 591 -22.70 19.48 9.03
C LEU A 591 -21.68 20.01 10.04
N ARG A 592 -21.87 19.64 11.31
CA ARG A 592 -20.94 19.93 12.41
C ARG A 592 -20.34 18.63 12.91
N GLY A 593 -19.22 18.25 12.35
CA GLY A 593 -18.39 17.15 12.87
C GLY A 593 -17.26 17.68 13.77
N GLU A 594 -16.62 16.79 14.49
CA GLU A 594 -15.46 17.12 15.31
C GLU A 594 -14.23 17.51 14.48
N ARG A 595 -14.09 16.93 13.29
CA ARG A 595 -12.96 17.13 12.37
C ARG A 595 -13.26 18.09 11.23
N VAL A 596 -14.52 18.32 10.89
CA VAL A 596 -14.91 19.06 9.68
C VAL A 596 -16.19 19.85 9.90
N ARG A 597 -16.26 21.02 9.22
CA ARG A 597 -17.47 21.82 9.05
C ARG A 597 -17.80 21.89 7.59
N ILE A 598 -19.03 21.66 7.22
CA ILE A 598 -19.53 21.77 5.86
C ILE A 598 -20.50 22.95 5.78
N TYR A 599 -20.27 23.82 4.84
CA TYR A 599 -21.08 25.00 4.60
C TYR A 599 -21.72 24.93 3.20
N PRO A 600 -22.96 25.42 3.02
CA PRO A 600 -23.69 25.32 1.76
C PRO A 600 -23.04 26.10 0.60
N ASN A 601 -22.17 27.05 0.88
CA ASN A 601 -21.43 27.77 -0.14
C ASN A 601 -20.08 28.28 0.36
N VAL A 602 -19.21 28.62 -0.59
CA VAL A 602 -17.83 29.06 -0.32
C VAL A 602 -17.76 30.34 0.49
N SER A 603 -18.72 31.29 0.32
CA SER A 603 -18.73 32.55 1.03
C SER A 603 -18.98 32.42 2.54
N LEU A 604 -19.62 31.34 2.96
CA LEU A 604 -19.87 31.05 4.36
C LEU A 604 -18.71 30.31 5.05
N ARG A 605 -17.76 29.82 4.25
CA ARG A 605 -16.57 29.13 4.76
C ARG A 605 -15.47 30.10 5.21
N ALA A 606 -15.39 31.27 4.62
CA ALA A 606 -14.44 32.34 4.93
C ALA A 606 -14.83 33.07 6.21
#